data_4648e236c5161a11e41ebd4a650ee093
#
_entry.id   4648e236c5161a11e41ebd4a650ee093
#
_cell.length_a   1.000
_cell.length_b   1.000
_cell.length_c   1.000
_cell.angle_alpha   90.00
_cell.angle_beta   90.00
_cell.angle_gamma   90.00
#
_symmetry.space_group_name_H-M   'P 1'
#
loop_
_entity.id
_entity.type
_entity.pdbx_description
1 polymer ?
#
loop_
_entity_poly.entity_id
_entity_poly.type
_entity_poly.pdbx_seq_one_letter_code
_entity_poly.pdbx_strand_id
1 'polypeptide(L)'
;MDVIKQAIVDWLREILVGGIISNLSGLYDSTNTRVAEIAGQVGTTPAAWNSSIYNMIRSLSDNVILPIAGVVLAFVMTLELIQLIVDRNNMHDVDTWMFFKWIFKTACAVLIVTNTWNIVMGVFDLAQSVVNSAAGVTITQASLDISSIVTDLESRLMDMELGPLFGLWFQTLFVGVCMWALSICIFIVVYGRMVEIYLVTSVAPVPMATMMNREWGQTGQNYLRSLLALGFQAFMILVCVAIYAALIGNITVSDDISYAIWTCMGYTVLLCFTLFKSSSLAKSIFHAH
;
A
#
# COMPACT_ATOMS: atom_id res chain seq x y z
N MET A 1 -61.62 1.61 -6.42
CA MET A 1 -60.40 2.02 -7.16
C MET A 1 -59.29 2.43 -6.22
N ASP A 2 -59.58 3.10 -5.11
CA ASP A 2 -58.61 3.57 -4.14
C ASP A 2 -57.83 2.44 -3.40
N VAL A 3 -58.53 1.33 -3.08
CA VAL A 3 -57.94 0.18 -2.40
C VAL A 3 -56.82 -0.50 -3.28
N ILE A 4 -57.11 -0.63 -4.58
CA ILE A 4 -56.11 -1.21 -5.53
C ILE A 4 -54.93 -0.26 -5.69
N LYS A 5 -55.21 1.04 -5.77
CA LYS A 5 -54.18 2.08 -5.91
C LYS A 5 -53.27 2.09 -4.66
N GLN A 6 -53.87 1.99 -3.46
CA GLN A 6 -53.14 1.93 -2.22
C GLN A 6 -52.28 0.65 -2.10
N ALA A 7 -52.83 -0.49 -2.47
CA ALA A 7 -52.06 -1.75 -2.47
C ALA A 7 -50.84 -1.72 -3.45
N ILE A 8 -50.98 -1.07 -4.60
CA ILE A 8 -49.86 -0.89 -5.54
C ILE A 8 -48.81 0.06 -4.96
N VAL A 9 -49.23 1.15 -4.31
CA VAL A 9 -48.33 2.11 -3.67
C VAL A 9 -47.56 1.44 -2.53
N ASP A 10 -48.23 0.66 -1.69
CA ASP A 10 -47.59 -0.04 -0.57
C ASP A 10 -46.58 -1.12 -1.08
N TRP A 11 -46.96 -1.87 -2.08
CA TRP A 11 -46.06 -2.84 -2.75
C TRP A 11 -44.83 -2.19 -3.36
N LEU A 12 -44.99 -1.04 -4.07
CA LEU A 12 -43.87 -0.29 -4.63
C LEU A 12 -42.94 0.26 -3.53
N ARG A 13 -43.54 0.76 -2.44
CA ARG A 13 -42.78 1.23 -1.27
C ARG A 13 -41.91 0.13 -0.68
N GLU A 14 -42.49 -1.05 -0.47
CA GLU A 14 -41.76 -2.21 0.07
C GLU A 14 -40.57 -2.62 -0.81
N ILE A 15 -40.76 -2.65 -2.13
CA ILE A 15 -39.68 -2.93 -3.09
C ILE A 15 -38.57 -1.87 -3.02
N LEU A 16 -38.93 -0.59 -3.01
CA LEU A 16 -37.97 0.51 -2.99
C LEU A 16 -37.20 0.53 -1.66
N VAL A 17 -37.88 0.38 -0.54
CA VAL A 17 -37.26 0.32 0.79
C VAL A 17 -36.32 -0.89 0.90
N GLY A 18 -36.79 -2.07 0.51
CA GLY A 18 -35.96 -3.27 0.49
C GLY A 18 -34.72 -3.12 -0.42
N GLY A 19 -34.88 -2.48 -1.58
CA GLY A 19 -33.78 -2.15 -2.51
C GLY A 19 -32.77 -1.17 -1.92
N ILE A 20 -33.23 -0.11 -1.24
CA ILE A 20 -32.37 0.88 -0.57
C ILE A 20 -31.58 0.20 0.57
N ILE A 21 -32.25 -0.56 1.42
CA ILE A 21 -31.63 -1.27 2.54
C ILE A 21 -30.59 -2.27 2.04
N SER A 22 -30.95 -3.07 1.03
CA SER A 22 -30.02 -4.03 0.43
C SER A 22 -28.78 -3.33 -0.17
N ASN A 23 -28.95 -2.23 -0.87
CA ASN A 23 -27.84 -1.47 -1.42
C ASN A 23 -26.98 -0.86 -0.33
N LEU A 24 -27.56 -0.27 0.71
CA LEU A 24 -26.83 0.32 1.84
C LEU A 24 -26.08 -0.74 2.66
N SER A 25 -26.74 -1.84 3.03
CA SER A 25 -26.07 -2.97 3.69
C SER A 25 -24.90 -3.47 2.86
N GLY A 26 -25.09 -3.66 1.55
CA GLY A 26 -24.01 -4.06 0.62
C GLY A 26 -22.86 -3.05 0.54
N LEU A 27 -23.14 -1.75 0.62
CA LEU A 27 -22.11 -0.70 0.66
C LEU A 27 -21.28 -0.78 1.95
N TYR A 28 -21.92 -0.93 3.09
CA TYR A 28 -21.24 -1.04 4.39
C TYR A 28 -20.43 -2.34 4.50
N ASP A 29 -21.02 -3.48 4.13
CA ASP A 29 -20.33 -4.77 4.13
C ASP A 29 -19.13 -4.76 3.20
N SER A 30 -19.28 -4.15 2.01
CA SER A 30 -18.19 -3.93 1.08
C SER A 30 -17.10 -3.06 1.70
N THR A 31 -17.44 -2.00 2.43
CA THR A 31 -16.50 -1.12 3.12
C THR A 31 -15.72 -1.87 4.20
N ASN A 32 -16.41 -2.57 5.10
CA ASN A 32 -15.77 -3.36 6.16
C ASN A 32 -14.86 -4.44 5.60
N THR A 33 -15.31 -5.16 4.57
CA THR A 33 -14.53 -6.19 3.88
C THR A 33 -13.28 -5.58 3.24
N ARG A 34 -13.38 -4.41 2.60
CA ARG A 34 -12.24 -3.72 2.00
C ARG A 34 -11.21 -3.26 3.02
N VAL A 35 -11.64 -2.70 4.13
CA VAL A 35 -10.76 -2.30 5.24
C VAL A 35 -9.96 -3.51 5.73
N ALA A 36 -10.63 -4.63 5.99
CA ALA A 36 -10.00 -5.87 6.46
C ALA A 36 -9.06 -6.47 5.38
N GLU A 37 -9.49 -6.49 4.11
CA GLU A 37 -8.69 -6.99 2.99
C GLU A 37 -7.41 -6.17 2.78
N ILE A 38 -7.51 -4.83 2.77
CA ILE A 38 -6.36 -3.94 2.62
C ILE A 38 -5.39 -4.17 3.79
N ALA A 39 -5.88 -4.17 5.03
CA ALA A 39 -5.06 -4.38 6.20
C ALA A 39 -4.34 -5.74 6.16
N GLY A 40 -5.03 -6.80 5.76
CA GLY A 40 -4.46 -8.14 5.59
C GLY A 40 -3.41 -8.19 4.47
N GLN A 41 -3.69 -7.63 3.30
CA GLN A 41 -2.78 -7.63 2.15
C GLN A 41 -1.53 -6.77 2.40
N VAL A 42 -1.71 -5.60 3.01
CA VAL A 42 -0.60 -4.70 3.37
C VAL A 42 0.27 -5.33 4.45
N GLY A 43 -0.34 -6.13 5.32
CA GLY A 43 0.29 -6.90 6.36
C GLY A 43 1.04 -8.16 5.90
N THR A 44 1.10 -8.47 4.61
CA THR A 44 1.73 -9.69 4.09
C THR A 44 3.15 -9.43 3.60
N THR A 45 4.11 -10.32 3.97
CA THR A 45 5.48 -10.25 3.43
C THR A 45 5.53 -10.65 1.96
N PRO A 46 6.52 -10.18 1.18
CA PRO A 46 6.68 -10.62 -0.22
C PRO A 46 6.75 -12.15 -0.36
N ALA A 47 7.42 -12.86 0.55
CA ALA A 47 7.52 -14.30 0.53
C ALA A 47 6.17 -15.01 0.76
N ALA A 48 5.33 -14.46 1.64
CA ALA A 48 4.02 -15.03 1.97
C ALA A 48 2.94 -14.67 0.94
N TRP A 49 3.08 -13.54 0.24
CA TRP A 49 2.08 -13.07 -0.72
C TRP A 49 1.94 -14.01 -1.93
N ASN A 50 3.05 -14.41 -2.54
CA ASN A 50 3.07 -15.40 -3.62
C ASN A 50 4.44 -16.10 -3.70
N SER A 51 4.54 -17.30 -3.17
CA SER A 51 5.78 -18.06 -3.12
C SER A 51 6.34 -18.41 -4.50
N SER A 52 5.49 -18.60 -5.51
CA SER A 52 5.93 -18.89 -6.89
C SER A 52 6.62 -17.69 -7.52
N ILE A 53 5.99 -16.50 -7.44
CA ILE A 53 6.57 -15.25 -7.93
C ILE A 53 7.85 -14.93 -7.16
N TYR A 54 7.82 -15.06 -5.83
CA TYR A 54 8.98 -14.84 -4.97
C TYR A 54 10.19 -15.68 -5.39
N ASN A 55 10.00 -16.99 -5.60
CA ASN A 55 11.08 -17.89 -5.99
C ASN A 55 11.59 -17.59 -7.42
N MET A 56 10.68 -17.24 -8.34
CA MET A 56 11.05 -16.84 -9.69
C MET A 56 11.93 -15.57 -9.69
N ILE A 57 11.51 -14.53 -8.96
CA ILE A 57 12.25 -13.27 -8.87
C ILE A 57 13.58 -13.45 -8.14
N ARG A 58 13.62 -14.28 -7.09
CA ARG A 58 14.87 -14.64 -6.42
C ARG A 58 15.84 -15.33 -7.36
N SER A 59 15.36 -16.33 -8.12
CA SER A 59 16.19 -17.02 -9.11
C SER A 59 16.71 -16.09 -10.19
N LEU A 60 15.88 -15.12 -10.64
CA LEU A 60 16.30 -14.10 -11.60
C LEU A 60 17.41 -13.19 -11.01
N SER A 61 17.21 -12.73 -9.76
CA SER A 61 18.20 -11.92 -9.07
C SER A 61 19.52 -12.64 -8.85
N ASP A 62 19.48 -13.90 -8.37
CA ASP A 62 20.67 -14.66 -8.02
C ASP A 62 21.42 -15.18 -9.25
N ASN A 63 20.73 -15.63 -10.30
CA ASN A 63 21.36 -16.29 -11.45
C ASN A 63 21.68 -15.33 -12.61
N VAL A 64 20.98 -14.21 -12.73
CA VAL A 64 21.15 -13.28 -13.86
C VAL A 64 21.75 -11.95 -13.40
N ILE A 65 21.17 -11.34 -12.37
CA ILE A 65 21.56 -9.98 -11.96
C ILE A 65 22.82 -9.98 -11.09
N LEU A 66 22.95 -10.95 -10.19
CA LEU A 66 24.11 -11.04 -9.30
C LEU A 66 25.45 -11.19 -10.04
N PRO A 67 25.59 -11.99 -11.11
CA PRO A 67 26.82 -12.01 -11.93
C PRO A 67 27.12 -10.65 -12.56
N ILE A 68 26.12 -9.93 -13.06
CA ILE A 68 26.29 -8.58 -13.61
C ILE A 68 26.76 -7.61 -12.51
N ALA A 69 26.14 -7.69 -11.33
CA ALA A 69 26.56 -6.89 -10.19
C ALA A 69 28.01 -7.18 -9.76
N GLY A 70 28.46 -8.43 -9.89
CA GLY A 70 29.87 -8.81 -9.67
C GLY A 70 30.84 -8.10 -10.63
N VAL A 71 30.49 -7.99 -11.91
CA VAL A 71 31.29 -7.22 -12.89
C VAL A 71 31.29 -5.72 -12.55
N VAL A 72 30.12 -5.17 -12.21
CA VAL A 72 30.01 -3.76 -11.77
C VAL A 72 30.84 -3.52 -10.52
N LEU A 73 30.78 -4.43 -9.54
CA LEU A 73 31.57 -4.34 -8.30
C LEU A 73 33.06 -4.36 -8.59
N ALA A 74 33.54 -5.27 -9.46
CA ALA A 74 34.95 -5.35 -9.84
C ALA A 74 35.43 -4.03 -10.48
N PHE A 75 34.63 -3.47 -11.40
CA PHE A 75 34.92 -2.19 -12.01
C PHE A 75 34.95 -1.04 -10.98
N VAL A 76 33.95 -0.95 -10.14
CA VAL A 76 33.82 0.10 -9.11
C VAL A 76 34.98 0.04 -8.10
N MET A 77 35.36 -1.16 -7.65
CA MET A 77 36.47 -1.33 -6.71
C MET A 77 37.85 -1.07 -7.35
N THR A 78 37.99 -1.34 -8.64
CA THR A 78 39.22 -0.98 -9.38
C THR A 78 39.35 0.55 -9.52
N LEU A 79 38.25 1.24 -9.84
CA LEU A 79 38.25 2.71 -9.85
C LEU A 79 38.59 3.30 -8.48
N GLU A 80 38.01 2.74 -7.41
CA GLU A 80 38.29 3.15 -6.03
C GLU A 80 39.78 2.99 -5.71
N LEU A 81 40.41 1.89 -6.15
CA LEU A 81 41.84 1.68 -5.96
C LEU A 81 42.67 2.72 -6.71
N ILE A 82 42.33 3.01 -7.99
CA ILE A 82 42.99 4.02 -8.79
C ILE A 82 42.90 5.40 -8.11
N GLN A 83 41.71 5.80 -7.68
CA GLN A 83 41.48 7.07 -6.98
C GLN A 83 42.31 7.16 -5.70
N LEU A 84 42.35 6.07 -4.93
CA LEU A 84 43.10 5.98 -3.68
C LEU A 84 44.61 6.17 -3.89
N ILE A 85 45.15 5.75 -5.04
CA ILE A 85 46.56 5.94 -5.45
C ILE A 85 46.79 7.38 -5.97
N VAL A 86 45.88 7.89 -6.82
CA VAL A 86 46.01 9.19 -7.47
C VAL A 86 45.79 10.36 -6.49
N ASP A 87 44.86 10.28 -5.57
CA ASP A 87 44.56 11.34 -4.58
C ASP A 87 45.75 11.69 -3.67
N ARG A 88 46.75 10.82 -3.61
CA ARG A 88 47.98 11.00 -2.82
C ARG A 88 49.20 11.42 -3.65
N ASN A 89 49.09 12.25 -4.59
CA ASN A 89 50.05 13.04 -5.39
C ASN A 89 51.56 12.68 -5.30
N ASN A 90 51.95 11.67 -4.49
CA ASN A 90 53.33 11.16 -4.35
C ASN A 90 53.29 9.64 -4.24
N MET A 91 53.66 8.94 -5.30
CA MET A 91 53.83 7.48 -5.29
C MET A 91 54.87 6.96 -4.26
N HIS A 92 55.57 7.85 -3.61
CA HIS A 92 56.57 7.51 -2.58
C HIS A 92 55.98 7.23 -1.17
N ASP A 93 54.75 7.69 -0.93
CA ASP A 93 54.07 7.56 0.38
C ASP A 93 52.89 6.59 0.37
N VAL A 94 52.94 5.53 -0.46
CA VAL A 94 51.89 4.50 -0.48
C VAL A 94 52.07 3.61 0.76
N ASP A 95 51.34 3.97 1.80
CA ASP A 95 51.33 3.22 3.05
C ASP A 95 50.59 1.87 2.89
N THR A 96 51.26 0.78 3.29
CA THR A 96 50.69 -0.58 3.28
C THR A 96 49.31 -0.63 3.95
N TRP A 97 49.04 0.24 4.93
CA TRP A 97 47.73 0.38 5.60
C TRP A 97 46.59 0.79 4.65
N MET A 98 46.87 1.49 3.56
CA MET A 98 45.85 1.86 2.57
C MET A 98 45.35 0.64 1.81
N PHE A 99 46.23 -0.28 1.42
CA PHE A 99 45.84 -1.54 0.79
C PHE A 99 44.99 -2.41 1.71
N PHE A 100 45.30 -2.47 2.97
CA PHE A 100 44.48 -3.18 3.96
C PHE A 100 43.06 -2.58 4.05
N LYS A 101 42.93 -1.27 4.11
CA LYS A 101 41.62 -0.59 4.09
C LYS A 101 40.83 -0.90 2.82
N TRP A 102 41.48 -0.89 1.65
CA TRP A 102 40.84 -1.22 0.38
C TRP A 102 40.41 -2.68 0.32
N ILE A 103 41.27 -3.61 0.73
CA ILE A 103 40.96 -5.05 0.79
C ILE A 103 39.76 -5.30 1.72
N PHE A 104 39.76 -4.70 2.91
CA PHE A 104 38.66 -4.82 3.86
C PHE A 104 37.35 -4.25 3.27
N LYS A 105 37.42 -3.07 2.66
CA LYS A 105 36.29 -2.44 2.00
C LYS A 105 35.74 -3.31 0.86
N THR A 106 36.62 -3.92 0.06
CA THR A 106 36.23 -4.84 -1.02
C THR A 106 35.58 -6.10 -0.46
N ALA A 107 36.12 -6.68 0.59
CA ALA A 107 35.52 -7.84 1.25
C ALA A 107 34.10 -7.53 1.79
N CYS A 108 33.93 -6.40 2.44
CA CYS A 108 32.60 -5.93 2.88
C CYS A 108 31.64 -5.72 1.70
N ALA A 109 32.13 -5.14 0.61
CA ALA A 109 31.32 -4.93 -0.60
C ALA A 109 30.86 -6.26 -1.22
N VAL A 110 31.76 -7.24 -1.33
CA VAL A 110 31.41 -8.60 -1.79
C VAL A 110 30.36 -9.24 -0.89
N LEU A 111 30.53 -9.17 0.44
CA LEU A 111 29.56 -9.70 1.39
C LEU A 111 28.17 -9.04 1.26
N ILE A 112 28.13 -7.74 1.05
CA ILE A 112 26.85 -7.01 0.85
C ILE A 112 26.20 -7.45 -0.44
N VAL A 113 26.94 -7.49 -1.55
CA VAL A 113 26.40 -7.84 -2.87
C VAL A 113 25.92 -9.29 -2.91
N THR A 114 26.68 -10.23 -2.36
CA THR A 114 26.29 -11.66 -2.32
C THR A 114 25.10 -11.93 -1.40
N ASN A 115 24.91 -11.13 -0.36
CA ASN A 115 23.76 -11.24 0.55
C ASN A 115 22.65 -10.22 0.29
N THR A 116 22.65 -9.56 -0.86
CA THR A 116 21.68 -8.50 -1.19
C THR A 116 20.24 -8.97 -1.02
N TRP A 117 19.90 -10.17 -1.49
CA TRP A 117 18.55 -10.71 -1.33
C TRP A 117 18.10 -10.76 0.14
N ASN A 118 18.93 -11.29 1.01
CA ASN A 118 18.61 -11.41 2.43
C ASN A 118 18.51 -10.03 3.09
N ILE A 119 19.37 -9.08 2.72
CA ILE A 119 19.34 -7.70 3.23
C ILE A 119 18.04 -7.02 2.84
N VAL A 120 17.65 -7.11 1.57
CA VAL A 120 16.43 -6.48 1.05
C VAL A 120 15.19 -7.10 1.67
N MET A 121 15.13 -8.44 1.77
CA MET A 121 13.99 -9.11 2.43
C MET A 121 13.92 -8.75 3.91
N GLY A 122 15.05 -8.64 4.61
CA GLY A 122 15.10 -8.18 6.00
C GLY A 122 14.53 -6.78 6.20
N VAL A 123 14.69 -5.86 5.23
CA VAL A 123 14.05 -4.53 5.27
C VAL A 123 12.53 -4.66 5.21
N PHE A 124 12.01 -5.53 4.33
CA PHE A 124 10.56 -5.74 4.23
C PHE A 124 9.99 -6.48 5.44
N ASP A 125 10.72 -7.43 6.02
CA ASP A 125 10.31 -8.14 7.25
C ASP A 125 10.23 -7.18 8.45
N LEU A 126 11.20 -6.25 8.58
CA LEU A 126 11.15 -5.19 9.58
C LEU A 126 9.95 -4.26 9.37
N ALA A 127 9.74 -3.80 8.14
CA ALA A 127 8.58 -2.97 7.80
C ALA A 127 7.26 -3.68 8.12
N GLN A 128 7.18 -4.98 7.84
CA GLN A 128 6.05 -5.83 8.17
C GLN A 128 5.79 -5.93 9.69
N SER A 129 6.84 -6.09 10.48
CA SER A 129 6.74 -6.09 11.94
C SER A 129 6.11 -4.80 12.48
N VAL A 130 6.49 -3.64 11.89
CA VAL A 130 5.90 -2.33 12.24
C VAL A 130 4.42 -2.28 11.85
N VAL A 131 4.06 -2.76 10.66
CA VAL A 131 2.67 -2.81 10.19
C VAL A 131 1.81 -3.67 11.10
N ASN A 132 2.26 -4.88 11.43
CA ASN A 132 1.54 -5.80 12.31
C ASN A 132 1.34 -5.23 13.71
N SER A 133 2.35 -4.56 14.26
CA SER A 133 2.26 -3.89 15.55
C SER A 133 1.24 -2.74 15.52
N ALA A 134 1.21 -1.97 14.44
CA ALA A 134 0.26 -0.88 14.25
C ALA A 134 -1.17 -1.41 13.99
N ALA A 135 -1.33 -2.50 13.25
CA ALA A 135 -2.62 -3.12 12.96
C ALA A 135 -3.34 -3.55 14.26
N GLY A 136 -2.61 -4.08 15.25
CA GLY A 136 -3.16 -4.43 16.56
C GLY A 136 -3.78 -3.23 17.30
N VAL A 137 -3.31 -2.02 17.04
CA VAL A 137 -3.83 -0.79 17.66
C VAL A 137 -5.03 -0.20 16.89
N THR A 138 -5.04 -0.35 15.56
CA THR A 138 -5.99 0.35 14.68
C THR A 138 -7.23 -0.46 14.32
N ILE A 139 -7.12 -1.78 14.15
CA ILE A 139 -8.23 -2.63 13.68
C ILE A 139 -9.30 -2.85 14.75
N THR A 140 -8.96 -2.75 16.02
CA THR A 140 -9.91 -2.97 17.13
C THR A 140 -11.01 -1.91 17.19
N GLN A 141 -10.90 -0.80 16.47
CA GLN A 141 -11.87 0.30 16.47
C GLN A 141 -12.73 0.40 15.18
N ALA A 142 -12.52 -0.49 14.20
CA ALA A 142 -13.07 -0.31 12.85
C ALA A 142 -14.30 -1.19 12.52
N SER A 143 -14.82 -1.98 13.44
CA SER A 143 -16.04 -2.76 13.18
C SER A 143 -17.29 -1.89 13.43
N LEU A 144 -17.96 -1.52 12.35
CA LEU A 144 -19.25 -0.83 12.40
C LEU A 144 -20.36 -1.86 12.63
N ASP A 145 -21.06 -1.76 13.76
CA ASP A 145 -22.31 -2.50 13.96
C ASP A 145 -23.47 -1.74 13.30
N ILE A 146 -23.90 -2.25 12.15
CA ILE A 146 -24.90 -1.60 11.28
C ILE A 146 -26.31 -2.05 11.62
N SER A 147 -26.48 -3.14 12.38
CA SER A 147 -27.78 -3.77 12.59
C SER A 147 -28.79 -2.82 13.24
N SER A 148 -28.38 -2.02 14.20
CA SER A 148 -29.23 -1.02 14.84
C SER A 148 -29.59 0.16 13.91
N ILE A 149 -28.63 0.56 13.07
CA ILE A 149 -28.79 1.66 12.10
C ILE A 149 -29.78 1.25 11.01
N VAL A 150 -29.67 0.03 10.48
CA VAL A 150 -30.56 -0.49 9.43
C VAL A 150 -32.01 -0.55 9.89
N THR A 151 -32.26 -0.98 11.12
CA THR A 151 -33.62 -1.09 11.65
C THR A 151 -34.29 0.29 11.83
N ASP A 152 -33.56 1.29 12.34
CA ASP A 152 -34.07 2.67 12.45
C ASP A 152 -34.30 3.30 11.06
N LEU A 153 -33.42 3.02 10.11
CA LEU A 153 -33.52 3.48 8.74
C LEU A 153 -34.76 2.90 8.04
N GLU A 154 -35.03 1.61 8.21
CA GLU A 154 -36.18 0.92 7.61
C GLU A 154 -37.49 1.59 8.04
N SER A 155 -37.64 1.88 9.34
CA SER A 155 -38.84 2.55 9.86
C SER A 155 -39.04 3.93 9.27
N ARG A 156 -37.97 4.73 9.13
CA ARG A 156 -38.02 6.08 8.53
C ARG A 156 -38.33 6.04 7.04
N LEU A 157 -37.77 5.08 6.30
CA LEU A 157 -38.02 4.93 4.86
C LEU A 157 -39.44 4.51 4.54
N MET A 158 -40.06 3.69 5.43
CA MET A 158 -41.47 3.29 5.29
C MET A 158 -42.46 4.46 5.45
N ASP A 159 -42.07 5.50 6.19
CA ASP A 159 -42.91 6.70 6.39
C ASP A 159 -42.75 7.74 5.27
N MET A 160 -41.79 7.54 4.33
CA MET A 160 -41.53 8.48 3.25
C MET A 160 -42.51 8.32 2.08
N GLU A 161 -42.70 9.42 1.32
CA GLU A 161 -43.46 9.40 0.06
C GLU A 161 -42.66 8.67 -1.05
N LEU A 162 -43.38 8.11 -2.04
CA LEU A 162 -42.77 7.35 -3.15
C LEU A 162 -41.75 8.15 -3.99
N GLY A 163 -41.98 9.45 -4.16
CA GLY A 163 -41.10 10.32 -4.97
C GLY A 163 -39.67 10.41 -4.39
N PRO A 164 -39.52 10.85 -3.14
CA PRO A 164 -38.24 10.86 -2.42
C PRO A 164 -37.59 9.47 -2.31
N LEU A 165 -38.38 8.41 -2.07
CA LEU A 165 -37.90 7.02 -2.02
C LEU A 165 -37.27 6.59 -3.35
N PHE A 166 -37.88 6.87 -4.46
CA PHE A 166 -37.33 6.57 -5.78
C PHE A 166 -36.02 7.34 -6.03
N GLY A 167 -35.94 8.60 -5.61
CA GLY A 167 -34.73 9.40 -5.63
C GLY A 167 -33.57 8.77 -4.84
N LEU A 168 -33.85 8.34 -3.59
CA LEU A 168 -32.88 7.65 -2.74
C LEU A 168 -32.45 6.30 -3.33
N TRP A 169 -33.36 5.51 -3.86
CA TRP A 169 -33.05 4.24 -4.50
C TRP A 169 -32.09 4.45 -5.68
N PHE A 170 -32.35 5.44 -6.52
CA PHE A 170 -31.47 5.78 -7.63
C PHE A 170 -30.09 6.26 -7.17
N GLN A 171 -30.04 7.06 -6.09
CA GLN A 171 -28.79 7.51 -5.48
C GLN A 171 -27.95 6.33 -4.95
N THR A 172 -28.58 5.38 -4.26
CA THR A 172 -27.86 4.21 -3.71
C THR A 172 -27.28 3.32 -4.81
N LEU A 173 -28.00 3.16 -5.93
CA LEU A 173 -27.47 2.46 -7.12
C LEU A 173 -26.26 3.18 -7.71
N PHE A 174 -26.36 4.50 -7.91
CA PHE A 174 -25.27 5.30 -8.45
C PHE A 174 -24.02 5.25 -7.57
N VAL A 175 -24.20 5.43 -6.26
CA VAL A 175 -23.10 5.32 -5.28
C VAL A 175 -22.51 3.92 -5.29
N GLY A 176 -23.30 2.86 -5.41
CA GLY A 176 -22.82 1.48 -5.55
C GLY A 176 -21.88 1.29 -6.73
N VAL A 177 -22.22 1.83 -7.90
CA VAL A 177 -21.35 1.79 -9.10
C VAL A 177 -20.05 2.56 -8.85
N CYS A 178 -20.11 3.74 -8.24
CA CYS A 178 -18.93 4.52 -7.88
C CYS A 178 -18.03 3.77 -6.90
N MET A 179 -18.59 3.15 -5.86
CA MET A 179 -17.86 2.36 -4.87
C MET A 179 -17.18 1.14 -5.51
N TRP A 180 -17.84 0.49 -6.46
CA TRP A 180 -17.22 -0.59 -7.23
C TRP A 180 -16.01 -0.11 -8.03
N ALA A 181 -16.11 1.04 -8.72
CA ALA A 181 -14.98 1.62 -9.47
C ALA A 181 -13.82 2.01 -8.53
N LEU A 182 -14.12 2.64 -7.38
CA LEU A 182 -13.13 3.00 -6.36
C LEU A 182 -12.45 1.75 -5.76
N SER A 183 -13.17 0.65 -5.61
CA SER A 183 -12.64 -0.64 -5.19
C SER A 183 -11.55 -1.17 -6.13
N ILE A 184 -11.73 -1.01 -7.45
CA ILE A 184 -10.70 -1.36 -8.43
C ILE A 184 -9.46 -0.48 -8.26
N CYS A 185 -9.63 0.82 -8.01
CA CYS A 185 -8.51 1.74 -7.76
C CYS A 185 -7.71 1.32 -6.53
N ILE A 186 -8.38 0.96 -5.44
CA ILE A 186 -7.73 0.47 -4.20
C ILE A 186 -6.95 -0.82 -4.49
N PHE A 187 -7.57 -1.77 -5.21
CA PHE A 187 -6.91 -3.01 -5.61
C PHE A 187 -5.61 -2.72 -6.39
N ILE A 188 -5.63 -1.82 -7.37
CA ILE A 188 -4.46 -1.45 -8.15
C ILE A 188 -3.34 -0.89 -7.27
N VAL A 189 -3.65 -0.05 -6.28
CA VAL A 189 -2.63 0.52 -5.38
C VAL A 189 -1.99 -0.55 -4.50
N VAL A 190 -2.79 -1.42 -3.89
CA VAL A 190 -2.31 -2.45 -2.95
C VAL A 190 -1.50 -3.53 -3.66
N TYR A 191 -2.03 -4.08 -4.75
CA TYR A 191 -1.34 -5.12 -5.52
C TYR A 191 -0.19 -4.55 -6.35
N GLY A 192 -0.34 -3.33 -6.88
CA GLY A 192 0.71 -2.62 -7.61
C GLY A 192 1.96 -2.40 -6.76
N ARG A 193 1.79 -2.11 -5.45
CA ARG A 193 2.90 -2.02 -4.50
C ARG A 193 3.70 -3.33 -4.44
N MET A 194 3.05 -4.50 -4.38
CA MET A 194 3.74 -5.79 -4.33
C MET A 194 4.52 -6.06 -5.61
N VAL A 195 3.96 -5.70 -6.76
CA VAL A 195 4.66 -5.79 -8.05
C VAL A 195 5.87 -4.84 -8.06
N GLU A 196 5.74 -3.60 -7.58
CA GLU A 196 6.84 -2.64 -7.47
C GLU A 196 7.97 -3.19 -6.57
N ILE A 197 7.63 -3.81 -5.43
CA ILE A 197 8.60 -4.47 -4.53
C ILE A 197 9.39 -5.55 -5.28
N TYR A 198 8.71 -6.45 -5.99
CA TYR A 198 9.40 -7.49 -6.75
C TYR A 198 10.29 -6.95 -7.87
N LEU A 199 9.82 -5.93 -8.60
CA LEU A 199 10.61 -5.30 -9.66
C LEU A 199 11.87 -4.65 -9.10
N VAL A 200 11.75 -3.86 -8.05
CA VAL A 200 12.89 -3.18 -7.43
C VAL A 200 13.86 -4.20 -6.81
N THR A 201 13.34 -5.24 -6.16
CA THR A 201 14.17 -6.28 -5.53
C THR A 201 14.91 -7.12 -6.57
N SER A 202 14.33 -7.38 -7.73
CA SER A 202 14.97 -8.19 -8.77
C SER A 202 16.32 -7.63 -9.23
N VAL A 203 16.47 -6.31 -9.27
CA VAL A 203 17.70 -5.61 -9.73
C VAL A 203 18.60 -5.14 -8.58
N ALA A 204 18.25 -5.46 -7.35
CA ALA A 204 18.93 -5.00 -6.14
C ALA A 204 20.45 -5.17 -6.11
N PRO A 205 21.04 -6.27 -6.59
CA PRO A 205 22.50 -6.45 -6.53
C PRO A 205 23.29 -5.36 -7.26
N VAL A 206 22.75 -4.79 -8.35
CA VAL A 206 23.48 -3.79 -9.15
C VAL A 206 23.69 -2.46 -8.39
N PRO A 207 22.66 -1.77 -7.89
CA PRO A 207 22.87 -0.57 -7.07
C PRO A 207 23.63 -0.86 -5.77
N MET A 208 23.48 -2.04 -5.18
CA MET A 208 24.24 -2.42 -3.98
C MET A 208 25.73 -2.56 -4.26
N ALA A 209 26.12 -2.99 -5.47
CA ALA A 209 27.51 -3.08 -5.89
C ALA A 209 28.21 -1.71 -5.95
N THR A 210 27.48 -0.61 -6.20
CA THR A 210 28.05 0.74 -6.25
C THR A 210 28.20 1.38 -4.85
N MET A 211 27.56 0.85 -3.82
CA MET A 211 27.38 1.50 -2.51
C MET A 211 28.70 1.85 -1.83
N MET A 212 29.75 1.07 -2.02
CA MET A 212 31.04 1.27 -1.37
C MET A 212 31.98 2.24 -2.07
N ASN A 213 31.62 2.71 -3.27
CA ASN A 213 32.44 3.69 -4.00
C ASN A 213 32.12 5.11 -3.55
N ARG A 214 33.13 5.99 -3.53
CA ARG A 214 33.00 7.37 -3.08
C ARG A 214 32.15 8.23 -4.02
N GLU A 215 32.26 8.02 -5.34
CA GLU A 215 31.55 8.79 -6.35
C GLU A 215 30.19 8.16 -6.70
N TRP A 216 30.14 6.84 -6.85
CA TRP A 216 28.97 6.09 -7.30
C TRP A 216 28.09 5.59 -6.14
N GLY A 217 28.59 5.68 -4.91
CA GLY A 217 27.89 5.18 -3.71
C GLY A 217 26.53 5.85 -3.45
N GLN A 218 26.31 7.05 -3.98
CA GLN A 218 25.03 7.74 -3.92
C GLN A 218 23.91 6.91 -4.57
N THR A 219 24.20 6.18 -5.66
CA THR A 219 23.23 5.29 -6.32
C THR A 219 22.75 4.18 -5.38
N GLY A 220 23.68 3.49 -4.72
CA GLY A 220 23.36 2.44 -3.76
C GLY A 220 22.61 2.98 -2.53
N GLN A 221 23.02 4.14 -2.02
CA GLN A 221 22.32 4.79 -0.89
C GLN A 221 20.89 5.22 -1.24
N ASN A 222 20.67 5.82 -2.41
CA ASN A 222 19.35 6.20 -2.88
C ASN A 222 18.46 4.97 -3.10
N TYR A 223 19.05 3.87 -3.58
CA TYR A 223 18.34 2.60 -3.70
C TYR A 223 17.86 2.08 -2.34
N LEU A 224 18.72 2.08 -1.31
CA LEU A 224 18.32 1.69 0.07
C LEU A 224 17.22 2.60 0.62
N ARG A 225 17.30 3.90 0.40
CA ARG A 225 16.24 4.85 0.77
C ARG A 225 14.92 4.53 0.07
N SER A 226 14.98 4.16 -1.21
CA SER A 226 13.79 3.75 -1.97
C SER A 226 13.18 2.45 -1.44
N LEU A 227 14.01 1.47 -1.04
CA LEU A 227 13.53 0.24 -0.39
C LEU A 227 12.86 0.52 0.95
N LEU A 228 13.46 1.38 1.79
CA LEU A 228 12.87 1.80 3.06
C LEU A 228 11.54 2.52 2.83
N ALA A 229 11.47 3.40 1.82
CA ALA A 229 10.23 4.08 1.45
C ALA A 229 9.13 3.11 1.02
N LEU A 230 9.45 2.09 0.20
CA LEU A 230 8.51 1.05 -0.21
C LEU A 230 8.04 0.19 0.97
N GLY A 231 8.95 -0.16 1.89
CA GLY A 231 8.60 -0.86 3.12
C GLY A 231 7.65 -0.03 3.98
N PHE A 232 7.98 1.25 4.20
CA PHE A 232 7.21 2.16 5.03
C PHE A 232 5.88 2.58 4.41
N GLN A 233 5.75 2.50 3.08
CA GLN A 233 4.48 2.74 2.39
C GLN A 233 3.35 1.84 2.92
N ALA A 234 3.66 0.60 3.33
CA ALA A 234 2.71 -0.31 3.96
C ALA A 234 2.07 0.30 5.22
N PHE A 235 2.91 0.86 6.08
CA PHE A 235 2.44 1.56 7.28
C PHE A 235 1.57 2.77 6.93
N MET A 236 1.96 3.56 5.92
CA MET A 236 1.16 4.71 5.47
C MET A 236 -0.22 4.28 4.95
N ILE A 237 -0.29 3.21 4.18
CA ILE A 237 -1.56 2.64 3.70
C ILE A 237 -2.43 2.22 4.89
N LEU A 238 -1.86 1.53 5.89
CA LEU A 238 -2.59 1.13 7.10
C LEU A 238 -3.16 2.34 7.85
N VAL A 239 -2.37 3.40 8.02
CA VAL A 239 -2.82 4.65 8.66
C VAL A 239 -3.95 5.32 7.87
N CYS A 240 -3.85 5.38 6.53
CA CYS A 240 -4.92 5.91 5.69
C CYS A 240 -6.23 5.12 5.87
N VAL A 241 -6.15 3.80 5.92
CA VAL A 241 -7.31 2.91 6.13
C VAL A 241 -7.89 3.10 7.53
N ALA A 242 -7.05 3.24 8.56
CA ALA A 242 -7.50 3.50 9.93
C ALA A 242 -8.24 4.84 10.05
N ILE A 243 -7.71 5.90 9.43
CA ILE A 243 -8.38 7.21 9.37
C ILE A 243 -9.71 7.10 8.65
N TYR A 244 -9.75 6.41 7.52
CA TYR A 244 -10.98 6.17 6.76
C TYR A 244 -12.02 5.44 7.60
N ALA A 245 -11.65 4.36 8.28
CA ALA A 245 -12.53 3.60 9.17
C ALA A 245 -13.10 4.49 10.29
N ALA A 246 -12.28 5.33 10.91
CA ALA A 246 -12.72 6.29 11.92
C ALA A 246 -13.69 7.33 11.35
N LEU A 247 -13.44 7.84 10.14
CA LEU A 247 -14.34 8.81 9.48
C LEU A 247 -15.70 8.19 9.15
N ILE A 248 -15.72 6.96 8.63
CA ILE A 248 -16.96 6.23 8.35
C ILE A 248 -17.72 5.94 9.65
N GLY A 249 -17.01 5.53 10.71
CA GLY A 249 -17.61 5.25 12.02
C GLY A 249 -18.28 6.46 12.70
N ASN A 250 -17.86 7.66 12.31
CA ASN A 250 -18.45 8.91 12.79
C ASN A 250 -19.63 9.43 11.94
N ILE A 251 -19.97 8.73 10.86
CA ILE A 251 -21.18 9.06 10.09
C ILE A 251 -22.40 8.66 10.95
N THR A 252 -22.97 9.62 11.65
CA THR A 252 -24.29 9.45 12.25
C THR A 252 -25.33 9.50 11.13
N VAL A 253 -26.28 8.56 11.16
CA VAL A 253 -27.48 8.69 10.32
C VAL A 253 -28.28 9.85 10.90
N SER A 254 -27.93 11.06 10.47
CA SER A 254 -28.69 12.28 10.75
C SER A 254 -30.05 12.20 10.03
N ASP A 255 -30.91 13.18 10.26
CA ASP A 255 -32.24 13.24 9.62
C ASP A 255 -32.20 13.22 8.08
N ASP A 256 -31.03 13.43 7.47
CA ASP A 256 -30.82 13.39 6.02
C ASP A 256 -29.97 12.17 5.60
N ILE A 257 -30.66 11.12 5.17
CA ILE A 257 -30.10 9.86 4.66
C ILE A 257 -29.25 10.11 3.40
N SER A 258 -29.69 11.03 2.54
CA SER A 258 -28.97 11.39 1.32
C SER A 258 -27.58 11.96 1.62
N TYR A 259 -27.49 12.82 2.62
CA TYR A 259 -26.21 13.39 3.09
C TYR A 259 -25.25 12.31 3.58
N ALA A 260 -25.72 11.33 4.36
CA ALA A 260 -24.90 10.22 4.87
C ALA A 260 -24.34 9.38 3.72
N ILE A 261 -25.13 9.06 2.70
CA ILE A 261 -24.72 8.30 1.51
C ILE A 261 -23.62 9.04 0.74
N TRP A 262 -23.81 10.32 0.46
CA TRP A 262 -22.81 11.13 -0.27
C TRP A 262 -21.54 11.36 0.53
N THR A 263 -21.62 11.48 1.85
CA THR A 263 -20.48 11.61 2.76
C THR A 263 -19.64 10.32 2.76
N CYS A 264 -20.27 9.16 2.81
CA CYS A 264 -19.59 7.86 2.71
C CYS A 264 -18.82 7.74 1.39
N MET A 265 -19.46 8.09 0.26
CA MET A 265 -18.79 8.12 -1.03
C MET A 265 -17.61 9.11 -1.05
N GLY A 266 -17.80 10.31 -0.51
CA GLY A 266 -16.74 11.32 -0.41
C GLY A 266 -15.52 10.84 0.37
N TYR A 267 -15.72 10.16 1.50
CA TYR A 267 -14.61 9.58 2.27
C TYR A 267 -13.92 8.44 1.53
N THR A 268 -14.64 7.63 0.76
CA THR A 268 -14.02 6.59 -0.06
C THR A 268 -13.20 7.16 -1.20
N VAL A 269 -13.66 8.24 -1.83
CA VAL A 269 -12.87 9.00 -2.82
C VAL A 269 -11.61 9.56 -2.17
N LEU A 270 -11.73 10.14 -0.97
CA LEU A 270 -10.59 10.64 -0.20
C LEU A 270 -9.58 9.53 0.10
N LEU A 271 -10.04 8.35 0.51
CA LEU A 271 -9.18 7.17 0.72
C LEU A 271 -8.41 6.83 -0.56
N CYS A 272 -9.07 6.73 -1.71
CA CYS A 272 -8.38 6.44 -2.96
C CYS A 272 -7.27 7.45 -3.27
N PHE A 273 -7.54 8.75 -3.16
CA PHE A 273 -6.54 9.79 -3.39
C PHE A 273 -5.37 9.73 -2.40
N THR A 274 -5.64 9.47 -1.14
CA THR A 274 -4.58 9.34 -0.12
C THR A 274 -3.72 8.10 -0.35
N LEU A 275 -4.33 6.97 -0.75
CA LEU A 275 -3.60 5.76 -1.11
C LEU A 275 -2.69 5.97 -2.32
N PHE A 276 -3.14 6.65 -3.38
CA PHE A 276 -2.27 7.01 -4.51
C PHE A 276 -1.08 7.89 -4.10
N LYS A 277 -1.29 8.80 -3.16
CA LYS A 277 -0.22 9.67 -2.64
C LYS A 277 0.71 8.97 -1.65
N SER A 278 0.34 7.82 -1.10
CA SER A 278 1.12 7.14 -0.05
C SER A 278 2.55 6.81 -0.50
N SER A 279 2.74 6.38 -1.75
CA SER A 279 4.07 6.11 -2.33
C SER A 279 4.93 7.38 -2.42
N SER A 280 4.36 8.47 -2.93
CA SER A 280 5.07 9.75 -3.04
C SER A 280 5.44 10.32 -1.67
N LEU A 281 4.54 10.22 -0.69
CA LEU A 281 4.79 10.64 0.70
C LEU A 281 5.91 9.81 1.33
N ALA A 282 5.88 8.49 1.19
CA ALA A 282 6.92 7.61 1.71
C ALA A 282 8.29 7.96 1.08
N LYS A 283 8.35 8.12 -0.24
CA LYS A 283 9.59 8.53 -0.94
C LYS A 283 10.10 9.89 -0.46
N SER A 284 9.21 10.86 -0.22
CA SER A 284 9.57 12.19 0.28
C SER A 284 10.18 12.13 1.69
N ILE A 285 9.61 11.31 2.60
CA ILE A 285 10.10 11.15 3.98
C ILE A 285 11.53 10.60 3.99
N PHE A 286 11.84 9.64 3.12
CA PHE A 286 13.16 9.01 3.05
C PHE A 286 14.13 9.71 2.10
N HIS A 287 13.74 10.87 1.51
CA HIS A 287 14.51 11.56 0.47
C HIS A 287 14.96 10.61 -0.66
N ALA A 288 14.06 9.70 -1.06
CA ALA A 288 14.26 8.75 -2.14
C ALA A 288 13.80 9.42 -3.45
N HIS A 289 14.77 9.71 -4.31
CA HIS A 289 14.55 10.34 -5.62
C HIS A 289 14.76 9.33 -6.74
#